data_5213ae0aa6a7e2bb1ed18d37e04dc52e
#
_entry.id   5213ae0aa6a7e2bb1ed18d37e04dc52e
#
_cell.length_a   1.000
_cell.length_b   1.000
_cell.length_c   1.000
_cell.angle_alpha   90.00
_cell.angle_beta   90.00
_cell.angle_gamma   90.00
#
_symmetry.space_group_name_H-M   'P 1'
#
loop_
_entity.id
_entity.type
_entity.pdbx_description
1 polymer ?
#
loop_
_entity_poly.entity_id
_entity_poly.type
_entity_poly.pdbx_seq_one_letter_code
_entity_poly.pdbx_strand_id
1 'polypeptide(L)'
;MKRQMAATAALAALAVLALGATAALTQDVNVNYMPGKDFSPYKTYKWVEIQGAEKPDQIVDTQIKQAIDKALAGKGFTKATGETADLFIGYQVAVNQEQQWNAYGTGGRGAYRYGGMGTATSSTIHIGTIALDMYDASAKELVWKGQASKTLSGEKDPEKRQKNIDKAMAKLLKDFPPKPKK
;
A
#
# COMPACT_ATOMS: atom_id res chain seq x y z
N MET A 1 52.37 38.72 -37.93
CA MET A 1 52.21 38.74 -36.46
C MET A 1 50.85 39.36 -36.14
N LYS A 2 49.80 38.60 -35.90
CA LYS A 2 48.57 39.03 -35.23
C LYS A 2 47.93 37.81 -34.65
N ARG A 3 47.93 37.71 -33.33
CA ARG A 3 47.29 36.68 -32.54
C ARG A 3 45.81 36.93 -32.53
N GLN A 4 44.99 36.02 -33.00
CA GLN A 4 43.54 36.01 -32.82
C GLN A 4 43.27 35.16 -31.60
N MET A 5 42.73 35.78 -30.57
CA MET A 5 42.16 35.13 -29.41
C MET A 5 40.72 34.73 -29.75
N ALA A 6 40.47 33.46 -29.85
CA ALA A 6 39.10 32.91 -29.96
C ALA A 6 38.50 32.82 -28.58
N ALA A 7 37.45 33.61 -28.36
CA ALA A 7 36.60 33.51 -27.17
C ALA A 7 35.62 32.38 -27.35
N THR A 8 35.77 31.29 -26.60
CA THR A 8 34.81 30.21 -26.51
C THR A 8 33.76 30.55 -25.46
N ALA A 9 32.58 30.93 -25.93
CA ALA A 9 31.41 31.10 -25.05
C ALA A 9 30.88 29.70 -24.67
N ALA A 10 31.02 29.34 -23.41
CA ALA A 10 30.39 28.15 -22.84
C ALA A 10 28.92 28.45 -22.52
N LEU A 11 28.00 27.92 -23.31
CA LEU A 11 26.58 27.90 -22.98
C LEU A 11 26.34 26.84 -21.89
N ALA A 12 26.20 27.26 -20.65
CA ALA A 12 25.69 26.40 -19.58
C ALA A 12 24.17 26.25 -19.75
N ALA A 13 23.72 25.13 -20.30
CA ALA A 13 22.32 24.75 -20.33
C ALA A 13 21.91 24.31 -18.91
N LEU A 14 21.19 25.18 -18.21
CA LEU A 14 20.55 24.86 -16.93
C LEU A 14 19.33 23.99 -17.21
N ALA A 15 19.47 22.67 -17.14
CA ALA A 15 18.35 21.75 -17.13
C ALA A 15 17.66 21.83 -15.76
N VAL A 16 16.60 22.63 -15.68
CA VAL A 16 15.69 22.61 -14.53
C VAL A 16 14.89 21.31 -14.59
N LEU A 17 15.33 20.30 -13.84
CA LEU A 17 14.50 19.13 -13.54
C LEU A 17 13.35 19.60 -12.66
N ALA A 18 12.19 19.86 -13.28
CA ALA A 18 10.94 19.96 -12.55
C ALA A 18 10.61 18.56 -12.00
N LEU A 19 11.04 18.27 -10.76
CA LEU A 19 10.48 17.16 -9.99
C LEU A 19 9.02 17.52 -9.70
N GLY A 20 8.14 17.09 -10.60
CA GLY A 20 6.72 17.04 -10.30
C GLY A 20 6.53 16.10 -9.13
N ALA A 21 6.33 16.63 -7.95
CA ALA A 21 5.84 15.89 -6.80
C ALA A 21 4.43 15.41 -7.15
N THR A 22 4.32 14.25 -7.80
CA THR A 22 3.07 13.53 -7.85
C THR A 22 2.76 13.18 -6.40
N ALA A 23 1.69 13.77 -5.84
CA ALA A 23 1.11 13.32 -4.59
C ALA A 23 0.81 11.82 -4.76
N ALA A 24 1.76 10.99 -4.39
CA ALA A 24 1.56 9.57 -4.33
C ALA A 24 0.49 9.38 -3.26
N LEU A 25 -0.71 8.93 -3.66
CA LEU A 25 -1.73 8.47 -2.75
C LEU A 25 -1.05 7.40 -1.88
N THR A 26 -0.66 7.79 -0.69
CA THR A 26 0.12 6.94 0.21
C THR A 26 -0.76 5.79 0.64
N GLN A 27 -0.30 4.57 0.36
CA GLN A 27 -0.88 3.38 0.94
C GLN A 27 -0.39 3.28 2.38
N ASP A 28 -1.31 3.28 3.32
CA ASP A 28 -0.99 3.02 4.70
C ASP A 28 -0.93 1.52 4.94
N VAL A 29 0.16 1.08 5.55
CA VAL A 29 0.39 -0.32 5.88
C VAL A 29 0.64 -0.43 7.38
N ASN A 30 -0.12 -1.31 8.01
CA ASN A 30 0.06 -1.67 9.41
C ASN A 30 0.28 -3.18 9.52
N VAL A 31 1.28 -3.58 10.29
CA VAL A 31 1.67 -4.98 10.48
C VAL A 31 1.82 -5.27 11.97
N ASN A 32 1.25 -6.39 12.39
CA ASN A 32 1.45 -6.94 13.73
C ASN A 32 1.79 -8.43 13.63
N TYR A 33 2.64 -8.93 14.51
CA TYR A 33 3.04 -10.33 14.54
C TYR A 33 3.38 -10.77 15.96
N MET A 34 3.32 -12.09 16.18
CA MET A 34 3.58 -12.69 17.49
C MET A 34 5.05 -12.49 17.87
N PRO A 35 5.32 -11.75 18.97
CA PRO A 35 6.70 -11.53 19.42
C PRO A 35 7.41 -12.85 19.79
N GLY A 36 8.66 -12.99 19.38
CA GLY A 36 9.46 -14.19 19.67
C GLY A 36 9.14 -15.43 18.85
N LYS A 37 8.12 -15.38 17.97
CA LYS A 37 7.80 -16.49 17.09
C LYS A 37 8.88 -16.64 16.00
N ASP A 38 9.39 -17.84 15.83
CA ASP A 38 10.27 -18.17 14.72
C ASP A 38 9.45 -18.44 13.44
N PHE A 39 9.68 -17.67 12.41
CA PHE A 39 9.05 -17.82 11.12
C PHE A 39 9.88 -18.65 10.13
N SER A 40 11.08 -19.06 10.49
CA SER A 40 11.99 -19.79 9.60
C SER A 40 11.48 -21.16 9.15
N PRO A 41 10.68 -21.90 9.98
CA PRO A 41 10.15 -23.20 9.58
C PRO A 41 9.05 -23.10 8.51
N TYR A 42 8.36 -21.96 8.42
CA TYR A 42 7.23 -21.81 7.50
C TYR A 42 7.73 -21.71 6.05
N LYS A 43 7.25 -22.58 5.18
CA LYS A 43 7.58 -22.63 3.76
C LYS A 43 6.34 -22.73 2.87
N THR A 44 5.26 -23.30 3.41
CA THR A 44 4.03 -23.55 2.67
C THR A 44 2.86 -22.83 3.28
N TYR A 45 1.90 -22.46 2.43
CA TYR A 45 0.65 -21.85 2.89
C TYR A 45 -0.56 -22.42 2.15
N LYS A 46 -1.71 -22.36 2.79
CA LYS A 46 -3.02 -22.70 2.22
C LYS A 46 -4.03 -21.60 2.50
N TRP A 47 -4.84 -21.29 1.51
CA TRP A 47 -5.96 -20.38 1.68
C TRP A 47 -7.05 -20.98 2.54
N VAL A 48 -7.53 -20.22 3.50
CA VAL A 48 -8.71 -20.55 4.31
C VAL A 48 -9.71 -19.39 4.25
N GLU A 49 -10.97 -19.71 4.47
CA GLU A 49 -12.00 -18.70 4.58
C GLU A 49 -12.13 -18.21 6.01
N ILE A 50 -12.14 -16.91 6.20
CA ILE A 50 -12.45 -16.30 7.49
C ILE A 50 -13.97 -16.21 7.60
N GLN A 51 -14.53 -16.84 8.60
CA GLN A 51 -15.98 -16.85 8.82
C GLN A 51 -16.47 -15.43 9.07
N GLY A 52 -17.54 -15.01 8.35
CA GLY A 52 -18.11 -13.68 8.47
C GLY A 52 -17.28 -12.55 7.81
N ALA A 53 -16.18 -12.88 7.12
CA ALA A 53 -15.39 -11.88 6.43
C ALA A 53 -16.12 -11.34 5.19
N GLU A 54 -16.10 -10.02 5.02
CA GLU A 54 -16.54 -9.40 3.77
C GLU A 54 -15.54 -9.71 2.66
N LYS A 55 -16.07 -10.14 1.52
CA LYS A 55 -15.30 -10.42 0.30
C LYS A 55 -15.78 -9.50 -0.82
N PRO A 56 -14.88 -9.09 -1.72
CA PRO A 56 -15.26 -8.37 -2.92
C PRO A 56 -15.92 -9.31 -3.92
N ASP A 57 -16.32 -8.77 -5.07
CA ASP A 57 -16.74 -9.59 -6.21
C ASP A 57 -15.63 -10.58 -6.64
N GLN A 58 -16.01 -11.63 -7.36
CA GLN A 58 -15.11 -12.73 -7.73
C GLN A 58 -13.89 -12.28 -8.53
N ILE A 59 -14.01 -11.22 -9.35
CA ILE A 59 -12.89 -10.71 -10.16
C ILE A 59 -11.85 -10.08 -9.25
N VAL A 60 -12.29 -9.22 -8.33
CA VAL A 60 -11.40 -8.54 -7.36
C VAL A 60 -10.83 -9.55 -6.35
N ASP A 61 -11.62 -10.55 -5.89
CA ASP A 61 -11.14 -11.66 -5.05
C ASP A 61 -9.95 -12.37 -5.72
N THR A 62 -10.12 -12.71 -7.01
CA THR A 62 -9.06 -13.36 -7.79
C THR A 62 -7.82 -12.48 -7.89
N GLN A 63 -7.99 -11.18 -8.17
CA GLN A 63 -6.90 -10.22 -8.27
C GLN A 63 -6.12 -10.09 -6.95
N ILE A 64 -6.81 -10.04 -5.81
CA ILE A 64 -6.19 -9.95 -4.48
C ILE A 64 -5.40 -11.23 -4.19
N LYS A 65 -5.99 -12.40 -4.38
CA LYS A 65 -5.32 -13.68 -4.15
C LYS A 65 -4.08 -13.84 -5.03
N GLN A 66 -4.16 -13.49 -6.31
CA GLN A 66 -3.01 -13.53 -7.21
C GLN A 66 -1.88 -12.60 -6.76
N ALA A 67 -2.21 -11.40 -6.30
CA ALA A 67 -1.20 -10.45 -5.83
C ALA A 67 -0.50 -10.95 -4.56
N ILE A 68 -1.24 -11.56 -3.62
CA ILE A 68 -0.69 -12.15 -2.40
C ILE A 68 0.15 -13.40 -2.75
N ASP A 69 -0.37 -14.31 -3.57
CA ASP A 69 0.33 -15.51 -4.03
C ASP A 69 1.67 -15.13 -4.68
N LYS A 70 1.67 -14.11 -5.56
CA LYS A 70 2.88 -13.58 -6.21
C LYS A 70 3.88 -13.01 -5.21
N ALA A 71 3.39 -12.24 -4.24
CA ALA A 71 4.26 -11.62 -3.22
C ALA A 71 4.88 -12.66 -2.29
N LEU A 72 4.13 -13.70 -1.89
CA LEU A 72 4.62 -14.81 -1.07
C LEU A 72 5.59 -15.69 -1.85
N ALA A 73 5.31 -16.01 -3.11
CA ALA A 73 6.21 -16.75 -3.98
C ALA A 73 7.57 -16.05 -4.14
N GLY A 74 7.57 -14.73 -4.28
CA GLY A 74 8.80 -13.91 -4.31
C GLY A 74 9.61 -13.95 -3.02
N LYS A 75 9.05 -14.49 -1.94
CA LYS A 75 9.71 -14.69 -0.63
C LYS A 75 10.04 -16.16 -0.33
N GLY A 76 9.83 -17.03 -1.31
CA GLY A 76 10.14 -18.45 -1.22
C GLY A 76 9.04 -19.30 -0.56
N PHE A 77 7.83 -18.77 -0.39
CA PHE A 77 6.68 -19.53 0.07
C PHE A 77 6.00 -20.23 -1.10
N THR A 78 5.55 -21.45 -0.86
CA THR A 78 4.84 -22.26 -1.86
C THR A 78 3.40 -22.51 -1.43
N LYS A 79 2.47 -22.34 -2.35
CA LYS A 79 1.07 -22.67 -2.11
C LYS A 79 0.90 -24.20 -2.07
N ALA A 80 0.39 -24.69 -0.95
CA ALA A 80 0.12 -26.12 -0.80
C ALA A 80 -1.06 -26.56 -1.68
N THR A 81 -0.91 -27.70 -2.34
CA THR A 81 -1.96 -28.35 -3.14
C THR A 81 -2.77 -29.35 -2.32
N GLY A 82 -2.22 -29.81 -1.19
CA GLY A 82 -2.86 -30.74 -0.28
C GLY A 82 -3.64 -30.08 0.86
N GLU A 83 -4.00 -30.89 1.84
CA GLU A 83 -4.74 -30.42 3.02
C GLU A 83 -3.86 -29.80 4.09
N THR A 84 -2.59 -30.12 4.10
CA THR A 84 -1.60 -29.64 5.07
C THR A 84 -0.79 -28.49 4.52
N ALA A 85 -0.50 -27.51 5.36
CA ALA A 85 0.41 -26.42 5.10
C ALA A 85 0.99 -25.93 6.42
N ASP A 86 2.08 -25.16 6.38
CA ASP A 86 2.66 -24.56 7.59
C ASP A 86 1.84 -23.37 8.08
N LEU A 87 1.30 -22.60 7.13
CA LEU A 87 0.45 -21.43 7.40
C LEU A 87 -0.93 -21.58 6.76
N PHE A 88 -1.95 -21.26 7.51
CA PHE A 88 -3.26 -20.93 6.94
C PHE A 88 -3.38 -19.43 6.77
N ILE A 89 -3.73 -18.99 5.57
CA ILE A 89 -3.87 -17.58 5.26
C ILE A 89 -5.30 -17.26 4.84
N GLY A 90 -5.83 -16.17 5.37
CA GLY A 90 -7.14 -15.64 5.01
C GLY A 90 -7.09 -14.13 4.88
N TYR A 91 -8.01 -13.57 4.11
CA TYR A 91 -8.12 -12.13 3.99
C TYR A 91 -9.58 -11.68 4.05
N GLN A 92 -9.76 -10.43 4.38
CA GLN A 92 -11.02 -9.72 4.35
C GLN A 92 -10.83 -8.32 3.79
N VAL A 93 -11.91 -7.73 3.27
CA VAL A 93 -11.91 -6.36 2.78
C VAL A 93 -12.90 -5.52 3.59
N ALA A 94 -12.62 -4.23 3.66
CA ALA A 94 -13.55 -3.25 4.19
C ALA A 94 -13.48 -1.98 3.33
N VAL A 95 -14.63 -1.31 3.17
CA VAL A 95 -14.70 0.01 2.53
C VAL A 95 -15.32 0.96 3.53
N ASN A 96 -14.52 1.93 3.98
CA ASN A 96 -14.95 2.97 4.89
C ASN A 96 -15.14 4.30 4.15
N GLN A 97 -16.09 5.09 4.61
CA GLN A 97 -16.28 6.47 4.16
C GLN A 97 -15.72 7.42 5.21
N GLU A 98 -14.86 8.33 4.79
CA GLU A 98 -14.32 9.38 5.64
C GLU A 98 -14.66 10.75 5.06
N GLN A 99 -14.95 11.72 5.93
CA GLN A 99 -15.13 13.11 5.53
C GLN A 99 -13.80 13.84 5.71
N GLN A 100 -13.25 14.34 4.62
CA GLN A 100 -12.10 15.24 4.66
C GLN A 100 -12.58 16.70 4.69
N TRP A 101 -12.12 17.44 5.68
CA TRP A 101 -12.34 18.87 5.80
C TRP A 101 -11.12 19.61 5.26
N ASN A 102 -11.29 20.31 4.13
CA ASN A 102 -10.26 21.18 3.59
C ASN A 102 -10.61 22.63 3.94
N ALA A 103 -9.90 23.20 4.91
CA ALA A 103 -10.00 24.61 5.23
C ALA A 103 -8.93 25.38 4.45
N TYR A 104 -9.29 26.11 3.43
CA TYR A 104 -8.39 27.05 2.77
C TYR A 104 -8.55 28.43 3.43
N GLY A 105 -7.63 28.76 4.32
CA GLY A 105 -7.48 30.11 4.84
C GLY A 105 -6.50 30.88 3.97
N THR A 106 -6.96 31.85 3.21
CA THR A 106 -6.07 32.83 2.58
C THR A 106 -5.61 33.84 3.64
N GLY A 107 -4.67 33.40 4.50
CA GLY A 107 -4.02 34.24 5.50
C GLY A 107 -2.92 35.09 4.88
N GLY A 108 -3.26 36.12 4.15
CA GLY A 108 -2.33 37.21 3.82
C GLY A 108 -2.14 38.13 5.03
N ARG A 109 -0.93 38.68 5.21
CA ARG A 109 -0.52 39.57 6.32
C ARG A 109 -1.39 40.84 6.53
N GLY A 110 -2.54 40.97 5.84
CA GLY A 110 -3.50 42.07 5.93
C GLY A 110 -4.89 41.67 6.43
N ALA A 111 -5.15 40.40 6.74
CA ALA A 111 -6.51 39.87 7.03
C ALA A 111 -7.06 40.24 8.42
N TYR A 112 -6.29 40.89 9.27
CA TYR A 112 -6.75 41.25 10.63
C TYR A 112 -7.75 42.42 10.68
N ARG A 113 -8.07 43.03 9.55
CA ARG A 113 -8.94 44.23 9.51
C ARG A 113 -10.29 44.04 8.82
N TYR A 114 -10.48 42.97 8.09
CA TYR A 114 -11.77 42.60 7.48
C TYR A 114 -11.93 41.09 7.57
N GLY A 115 -12.96 40.64 8.22
CA GLY A 115 -13.24 39.24 8.48
C GLY A 115 -13.11 38.36 7.21
N GLY A 116 -11.98 37.69 7.07
CA GLY A 116 -11.75 36.75 5.98
C GLY A 116 -12.68 35.54 6.14
N MET A 117 -13.66 35.45 5.25
CA MET A 117 -14.49 34.23 5.15
C MET A 117 -13.62 33.11 4.63
N GLY A 118 -13.19 32.19 5.54
CA GLY A 118 -12.61 30.93 5.16
C GLY A 118 -13.72 30.00 4.65
N THR A 119 -13.64 29.54 3.42
CA THR A 119 -14.53 28.50 2.90
C THR A 119 -13.98 27.16 3.33
N ALA A 120 -14.71 26.43 4.19
CA ALA A 120 -14.45 25.04 4.49
C ALA A 120 -15.27 24.20 3.52
N THR A 121 -14.59 23.40 2.69
CA THR A 121 -15.25 22.40 1.84
C THR A 121 -15.01 21.02 2.44
N SER A 122 -16.08 20.24 2.58
CA SER A 122 -15.99 18.82 2.95
C SER A 122 -16.12 17.97 1.71
N SER A 123 -15.27 16.95 1.59
CA SER A 123 -15.39 15.92 0.57
C SER A 123 -15.44 14.56 1.23
N THR A 124 -16.33 13.69 0.74
CA THR A 124 -16.38 12.28 1.17
C THR A 124 -15.37 11.49 0.35
N ILE A 125 -14.48 10.80 1.02
CA ILE A 125 -13.53 9.86 0.42
C ILE A 125 -13.88 8.44 0.84
N HIS A 126 -13.63 7.50 -0.05
CA HIS A 126 -13.77 6.07 0.24
C HIS A 126 -12.39 5.45 0.45
N ILE A 127 -12.21 4.75 1.56
CA ILE A 127 -10.97 4.06 1.89
C ILE A 127 -11.22 2.56 1.80
N GLY A 128 -10.52 1.90 0.88
CA GLY A 128 -10.49 0.45 0.78
C GLY A 128 -9.36 -0.11 1.63
N THR A 129 -9.66 -1.10 2.45
CA THR A 129 -8.71 -1.82 3.29
C THR A 129 -8.73 -3.29 2.94
N ILE A 130 -7.54 -3.88 2.78
CA ILE A 130 -7.33 -5.33 2.71
C ILE A 130 -6.60 -5.73 3.98
N ALA A 131 -7.19 -6.61 4.78
CA ALA A 131 -6.55 -7.22 5.95
C ALA A 131 -6.21 -8.69 5.61
N LEU A 132 -4.95 -9.08 5.85
CA LEU A 132 -4.42 -10.41 5.63
C LEU A 132 -4.00 -11.00 6.97
N ASP A 133 -4.53 -12.16 7.30
CA ASP A 133 -4.25 -12.89 8.53
C ASP A 133 -3.53 -14.20 8.20
N MET A 134 -2.49 -14.52 8.99
CA MET A 134 -1.73 -15.77 8.85
C MET A 134 -1.70 -16.51 10.18
N TYR A 135 -2.14 -17.74 10.14
CA TYR A 135 -2.22 -18.64 11.30
C TYR A 135 -1.20 -19.77 11.17
N ASP A 136 -0.55 -20.08 12.26
CA ASP A 136 0.19 -21.36 12.39
C ASP A 136 -0.81 -22.51 12.23
N ALA A 137 -0.64 -23.36 11.22
CA ALA A 137 -1.60 -24.40 10.92
C ALA A 137 -1.65 -25.48 12.00
N SER A 138 -0.54 -25.73 12.71
CA SER A 138 -0.44 -26.72 13.77
C SER A 138 -1.02 -26.22 15.11
N ALA A 139 -0.67 -25.01 15.50
CA ALA A 139 -1.13 -24.38 16.75
C ALA A 139 -2.51 -23.73 16.62
N LYS A 140 -2.96 -23.44 15.39
CA LYS A 140 -4.18 -22.68 15.07
C LYS A 140 -4.18 -21.27 15.69
N GLU A 141 -2.99 -20.70 15.82
CA GLU A 141 -2.77 -19.39 16.41
C GLU A 141 -2.49 -18.35 15.33
N LEU A 142 -3.03 -17.14 15.50
CA LEU A 142 -2.69 -15.99 14.66
C LEU A 142 -1.24 -15.59 14.93
N VAL A 143 -0.36 -15.77 13.96
CA VAL A 143 1.07 -15.46 14.11
C VAL A 143 1.47 -14.17 13.42
N TRP A 144 0.71 -13.74 12.41
CA TRP A 144 0.96 -12.50 11.68
C TRP A 144 -0.34 -11.94 11.13
N LYS A 145 -0.45 -10.62 11.19
CA LYS A 145 -1.57 -9.85 10.63
C LYS A 145 -1.05 -8.59 9.97
N GLY A 146 -1.56 -8.30 8.79
CA GLY A 146 -1.24 -7.08 8.08
C GLY A 146 -2.46 -6.42 7.46
N GLN A 147 -2.45 -5.09 7.41
CA GLN A 147 -3.49 -4.29 6.78
C GLN A 147 -2.86 -3.32 5.79
N ALA A 148 -3.46 -3.19 4.62
CA ALA A 148 -3.11 -2.19 3.62
C ALA A 148 -4.36 -1.39 3.28
N SER A 149 -4.31 -0.08 3.50
CA SER A 149 -5.41 0.84 3.22
C SER A 149 -5.03 1.84 2.14
N LYS A 150 -5.99 2.20 1.31
CA LYS A 150 -5.81 3.20 0.26
C LYS A 150 -7.12 3.93 -0.03
N THR A 151 -7.05 5.23 -0.28
CA THR A 151 -8.16 5.99 -0.86
C THR A 151 -8.54 5.42 -2.23
N LEU A 152 -9.81 5.08 -2.40
CA LEU A 152 -10.34 4.55 -3.64
C LEU A 152 -10.62 5.70 -4.61
N SER A 153 -10.00 5.66 -5.77
CA SER A 153 -10.19 6.65 -6.84
C SER A 153 -11.28 6.26 -7.85
N GLY A 154 -12.07 5.21 -7.55
CA GLY A 154 -13.07 4.69 -8.49
C GLY A 154 -12.45 4.12 -9.78
N GLU A 155 -11.25 3.54 -9.70
CA GLU A 155 -10.54 2.97 -10.85
C GLU A 155 -11.38 1.90 -11.53
N LYS A 156 -11.78 2.19 -12.77
CA LYS A 156 -12.61 1.30 -13.60
C LYS A 156 -11.77 0.35 -14.46
N ASP A 157 -10.51 0.70 -14.71
CA ASP A 157 -9.58 -0.11 -15.51
C ASP A 157 -9.07 -1.31 -14.69
N PRO A 158 -9.38 -2.57 -15.10
CA PRO A 158 -8.98 -3.77 -14.38
C PRO A 158 -7.46 -3.94 -14.28
N GLU A 159 -6.68 -3.53 -15.28
CA GLU A 159 -5.23 -3.66 -15.26
C GLU A 159 -4.58 -2.68 -14.28
N LYS A 160 -5.07 -1.45 -14.24
CA LYS A 160 -4.61 -0.46 -13.26
C LYS A 160 -4.99 -0.88 -11.84
N ARG A 161 -6.18 -1.46 -11.65
CA ARG A 161 -6.60 -2.02 -10.38
C ARG A 161 -5.65 -3.12 -9.94
N GLN A 162 -5.33 -4.09 -10.84
CA GLN A 162 -4.38 -5.15 -10.56
C GLN A 162 -3.02 -4.60 -10.13
N LYS A 163 -2.47 -3.64 -10.88
CA LYS A 163 -1.20 -2.98 -10.52
C LYS A 163 -1.24 -2.30 -9.15
N ASN A 164 -2.37 -1.71 -8.79
CA ASN A 164 -2.54 -1.07 -7.48
C ASN A 164 -2.58 -2.11 -6.36
N ILE A 165 -3.29 -3.22 -6.57
CA ILE A 165 -3.36 -4.34 -5.62
C ILE A 165 -1.98 -4.99 -5.48
N ASP A 166 -1.27 -5.27 -6.57
CA ASP A 166 0.10 -5.82 -6.56
C ASP A 166 1.04 -4.94 -5.71
N LYS A 167 1.01 -3.62 -5.92
CA LYS A 167 1.82 -2.67 -5.15
C LYS A 167 1.46 -2.68 -3.66
N ALA A 168 0.16 -2.76 -3.34
CA ALA A 168 -0.32 -2.81 -1.96
C ALA A 168 0.19 -4.07 -1.26
N MET A 169 0.05 -5.23 -1.88
CA MET A 169 0.46 -6.51 -1.31
C MET A 169 2.00 -6.62 -1.22
N ALA A 170 2.73 -6.13 -2.22
CA ALA A 170 4.18 -6.07 -2.16
C ALA A 170 4.67 -5.18 -1.00
N LYS A 171 4.01 -4.04 -0.75
CA LYS A 171 4.33 -3.14 0.37
C LYS A 171 3.95 -3.77 1.71
N LEU A 172 2.76 -4.39 1.81
CA LEU A 172 2.27 -5.07 3.00
C LEU A 172 3.21 -6.19 3.45
N LEU A 173 3.64 -7.01 2.51
CA LEU A 173 4.51 -8.15 2.76
C LEU A 173 6.01 -7.83 2.68
N LYS A 174 6.40 -6.55 2.55
CA LYS A 174 7.81 -6.16 2.37
C LYS A 174 8.73 -6.79 3.42
N ASP A 175 8.35 -6.68 4.68
CA ASP A 175 9.14 -7.14 5.83
C ASP A 175 8.67 -8.50 6.39
N PHE A 176 7.86 -9.24 5.62
CA PHE A 176 7.48 -10.62 5.92
C PHE A 176 8.47 -11.60 5.28
N PRO A 177 8.90 -12.68 5.96
CA PRO A 177 8.65 -12.95 7.37
C PRO A 177 9.44 -12.02 8.29
N PRO A 178 8.91 -11.71 9.50
CA PRO A 178 9.65 -10.90 10.47
C PRO A 178 10.98 -11.55 10.82
N LYS A 179 12.04 -10.73 10.88
CA LYS A 179 13.34 -11.22 11.33
C LYS A 179 13.32 -11.41 12.85
N PRO A 180 13.92 -12.48 13.39
CA PRO A 180 14.07 -12.62 14.83
C PRO A 180 14.84 -11.41 15.37
N LYS A 181 14.30 -10.78 16.41
CA LYS A 181 15.06 -9.75 17.14
C LYS A 181 16.21 -10.44 17.86
N LYS A 182 17.43 -10.01 17.56
CA LYS A 182 18.64 -10.40 18.30
C LYS A 182 18.56 -9.90 19.74
#